data_89dde730ccbe91a397c47df7b99162d0
#
_entry.id   89dde730ccbe91a397c47df7b99162d0
#
_cell.length_a   1.000
_cell.length_b   1.000
_cell.length_c   1.000
_cell.angle_alpha   90.00
_cell.angle_beta   90.00
_cell.angle_gamma   90.00
#
_symmetry.space_group_name_H-M   'P 1'
#
loop_
_entity.id
_entity.type
_entity.pdbx_description
1 polymer ?
#
loop_
_entity_poly.entity_id
_entity_poly.type
_entity_poly.pdbx_seq_one_letter_code
_entity_poly.pdbx_strand_id
1 'polypeptide(L)'
;TTLEYDGILENGTLKGNLYIKGSGDPSLGSSHFAPGQNKFLTTWIAALQKAGIRHITGSVISDESIFDTEGASIKWLREDMGNYYAPGSYGLSIFDNMYKLSLQTGLAGTRPTLKGTEPDIPLIRFKNYLETAPVASDSAYIIGAPLEDVRYLYGVLPANRETYVLKGDIPDPALYLAHYLTDRLQR
;
A
#
# COMPACT_ATOMS: atom_id res chain seq x y z
N THR A 1 -9.76 13.90 -1.03
CA THR A 1 -10.39 12.57 -1.02
C THR A 1 -11.69 12.61 -0.24
N THR A 2 -12.79 12.08 -0.77
CA THR A 2 -14.13 12.06 -0.16
C THR A 2 -14.67 10.64 -0.05
N LEU A 3 -15.62 10.44 0.90
CA LEU A 3 -16.45 9.24 0.94
C LEU A 3 -17.83 9.57 0.39
N GLU A 4 -18.31 8.75 -0.53
CA GLU A 4 -19.63 8.83 -1.14
C GLU A 4 -20.31 7.46 -1.04
N TYR A 5 -21.63 7.39 -1.13
CA TYR A 5 -22.34 6.12 -1.15
C TYR A 5 -23.56 6.17 -2.10
N ASP A 6 -23.93 5.01 -2.60
CA ASP A 6 -25.18 4.82 -3.33
C ASP A 6 -26.17 3.96 -2.54
N GLY A 7 -27.36 3.76 -3.10
CA GLY A 7 -28.36 2.88 -2.53
C GLY A 7 -29.19 3.49 -1.42
N ILE A 8 -29.75 2.64 -0.56
CA ILE A 8 -30.74 3.02 0.45
C ILE A 8 -30.19 2.73 1.86
N LEU A 9 -30.28 3.74 2.74
CA LEU A 9 -29.93 3.59 4.15
C LEU A 9 -31.20 3.29 4.97
N GLU A 10 -31.29 2.08 5.53
CA GLU A 10 -32.41 1.67 6.35
C GLU A 10 -31.92 1.04 7.66
N ASN A 11 -32.41 1.50 8.81
CA ASN A 11 -32.11 0.95 10.13
C ASN A 11 -30.59 0.81 10.43
N GLY A 12 -29.79 1.74 9.90
CA GLY A 12 -28.33 1.70 10.05
C GLY A 12 -27.59 0.82 9.06
N THR A 13 -28.30 0.22 8.11
CA THR A 13 -27.73 -0.63 7.05
C THR A 13 -27.78 0.10 5.71
N LEU A 14 -26.63 0.31 5.10
CA LEU A 14 -26.52 0.77 3.72
C LEU A 14 -26.67 -0.44 2.78
N LYS A 15 -27.78 -0.47 2.04
CA LYS A 15 -28.03 -1.42 0.95
C LYS A 15 -27.48 -0.82 -0.35
N GLY A 16 -26.17 -0.85 -0.51
CA GLY A 16 -25.45 -0.19 -1.59
C GLY A 16 -23.94 -0.22 -1.33
N ASN A 17 -23.18 0.54 -2.10
CA ASN A 17 -21.74 0.58 -2.07
C ASN A 17 -21.24 1.85 -1.36
N LEU A 18 -20.03 1.77 -0.81
CA LEU A 18 -19.25 2.90 -0.32
C LEU A 18 -18.14 3.19 -1.32
N TYR A 19 -18.03 4.44 -1.75
CA TYR A 19 -17.01 4.88 -2.70
C TYR A 19 -15.97 5.75 -1.98
N ILE A 20 -14.70 5.49 -2.27
CA ILE A 20 -13.58 6.36 -1.91
C ILE A 20 -13.19 7.11 -3.17
N LYS A 21 -13.56 8.38 -3.27
CA LYS A 21 -13.31 9.20 -4.45
C LYS A 21 -12.03 9.99 -4.31
N GLY A 22 -11.12 9.75 -5.23
CA GLY A 22 -9.83 10.41 -5.29
C GLY A 22 -9.90 11.86 -5.76
N SER A 23 -8.93 12.64 -5.34
CA SER A 23 -8.73 14.04 -5.76
C SER A 23 -7.28 14.33 -6.17
N GLY A 24 -6.45 13.30 -6.32
CA GLY A 24 -5.01 13.46 -6.55
C GLY A 24 -4.23 13.94 -5.32
N ASP A 25 -4.86 13.92 -4.13
CA ASP A 25 -4.22 14.35 -2.88
C ASP A 25 -3.26 13.26 -2.36
N PRO A 26 -1.93 13.52 -2.26
CA PRO A 26 -0.95 12.55 -1.80
C PRO A 26 -0.84 12.46 -0.28
N SER A 27 -1.57 13.30 0.47
CA SER A 27 -1.35 13.46 1.92
C SER A 27 -1.99 12.37 2.79
N LEU A 28 -2.83 11.49 2.21
CA LEU A 28 -3.61 10.50 2.96
C LEU A 28 -2.69 9.46 3.64
N GLY A 29 -2.62 9.52 4.95
CA GLY A 29 -1.74 8.63 5.73
C GLY A 29 -0.24 8.86 5.53
N SER A 30 0.15 9.95 4.86
CA SER A 30 1.54 10.30 4.60
C SER A 30 2.33 10.51 5.88
N SER A 31 3.57 10.02 5.89
CA SER A 31 4.52 10.23 6.99
C SER A 31 5.07 11.66 7.05
N HIS A 32 4.89 12.45 5.99
CA HIS A 32 5.37 13.83 5.88
C HIS A 32 4.43 14.86 6.51
N PHE A 33 3.19 14.46 6.84
CA PHE A 33 2.19 15.36 7.43
C PHE A 33 1.78 14.90 8.83
N ALA A 34 1.89 15.80 9.81
CA ALA A 34 1.38 15.56 11.16
C ALA A 34 -0.14 15.85 11.22
N PRO A 35 -0.88 15.18 12.11
CA PRO A 35 -0.53 14.17 13.08
C PRO A 35 -1.01 12.77 12.70
N GLY A 36 -0.09 11.87 12.40
CA GLY A 36 -0.34 10.43 12.42
C GLY A 36 -1.02 9.82 11.19
N GLN A 37 -0.41 8.73 10.73
CA GLN A 37 -0.79 8.01 9.52
C GLN A 37 -2.25 7.54 9.47
N ASN A 38 -2.91 7.33 10.60
CA ASN A 38 -4.27 6.75 10.64
C ASN A 38 -5.37 7.75 11.03
N LYS A 39 -5.09 9.06 11.14
CA LYS A 39 -6.11 10.04 11.52
C LYS A 39 -7.26 10.12 10.53
N PHE A 40 -6.98 9.98 9.24
CA PHE A 40 -8.01 9.97 8.19
C PHE A 40 -9.02 8.86 8.42
N LEU A 41 -8.56 7.66 8.80
CA LEU A 41 -9.41 6.50 9.03
C LEU A 41 -10.39 6.73 10.18
N THR A 42 -9.90 7.26 11.31
CA THR A 42 -10.76 7.63 12.44
C THR A 42 -11.81 8.67 12.03
N THR A 43 -11.41 9.67 11.22
CA THR A 43 -12.32 10.69 10.70
C THR A 43 -13.37 10.07 9.79
N TRP A 44 -13.00 9.16 8.92
CA TRP A 44 -13.92 8.48 7.99
C TRP A 44 -14.92 7.59 8.73
N ILE A 45 -14.45 6.80 9.69
CA ILE A 45 -15.33 5.95 10.52
C ILE A 45 -16.34 6.82 11.29
N ALA A 46 -15.88 7.92 11.89
CA ALA A 46 -16.76 8.85 12.59
C ALA A 46 -17.80 9.50 11.64
N ALA A 47 -17.40 9.83 10.41
CA ALA A 47 -18.30 10.37 9.39
C ALA A 47 -19.38 9.38 8.97
N LEU A 48 -19.03 8.09 8.77
CA LEU A 48 -19.98 7.02 8.46
C LEU A 48 -20.96 6.81 9.62
N GLN A 49 -20.48 6.79 10.85
CA GLN A 49 -21.33 6.67 12.05
C GLN A 49 -22.28 7.86 12.18
N LYS A 50 -21.80 9.10 11.93
CA LYS A 50 -22.61 10.33 11.95
C LYS A 50 -23.68 10.30 10.84
N ALA A 51 -23.38 9.71 9.69
CA ALA A 51 -24.35 9.50 8.61
C ALA A 51 -25.36 8.37 8.93
N GLY A 52 -25.21 7.68 10.06
CA GLY A 52 -26.07 6.58 10.49
C GLY A 52 -25.70 5.23 9.85
N ILE A 53 -24.58 5.13 9.15
CA ILE A 53 -24.12 3.88 8.51
C ILE A 53 -23.38 3.04 9.55
N ARG A 54 -23.90 1.85 9.84
CA ARG A 54 -23.32 0.85 10.76
C ARG A 54 -22.97 -0.45 10.06
N HIS A 55 -23.68 -0.78 8.99
CA HIS A 55 -23.46 -1.94 8.16
C HIS A 55 -23.55 -1.56 6.69
N ILE A 56 -22.77 -2.23 5.85
CA ILE A 56 -22.74 -2.06 4.39
C ILE A 56 -22.92 -3.43 3.78
N THR A 57 -23.92 -3.60 2.90
CA THR A 57 -24.16 -4.88 2.22
C THR A 57 -23.47 -5.01 0.88
N GLY A 58 -23.03 -3.90 0.31
CA GLY A 58 -22.27 -3.85 -0.93
C GLY A 58 -20.77 -3.85 -0.69
N SER A 59 -20.05 -3.23 -1.61
CA SER A 59 -18.58 -3.18 -1.63
C SER A 59 -18.03 -1.81 -1.25
N VAL A 60 -16.79 -1.79 -0.81
CA VAL A 60 -15.97 -0.57 -0.77
C VAL A 60 -15.25 -0.46 -2.11
N ILE A 61 -15.45 0.63 -2.82
CA ILE A 61 -14.96 0.85 -4.19
C ILE A 61 -14.08 2.10 -4.19
N SER A 62 -12.87 2.00 -4.73
CA SER A 62 -11.99 3.13 -4.98
C SER A 62 -12.25 3.71 -6.36
N ASP A 63 -12.47 5.02 -6.45
CA ASP A 63 -12.60 5.78 -7.69
C ASP A 63 -11.42 6.75 -7.81
N GLU A 64 -10.47 6.40 -8.66
CA GLU A 64 -9.29 7.21 -8.97
C GLU A 64 -9.34 7.86 -10.36
N SER A 65 -10.51 7.89 -10.98
CA SER A 65 -10.75 8.34 -12.36
C SER A 65 -10.44 9.83 -12.62
N ILE A 66 -10.01 10.58 -11.59
CA ILE A 66 -9.50 11.95 -11.75
C ILE A 66 -8.17 11.99 -12.51
N PHE A 67 -7.38 10.91 -12.47
CA PHE A 67 -6.21 10.72 -13.29
C PHE A 67 -6.43 9.50 -14.20
N ASP A 68 -5.60 9.37 -15.24
CA ASP A 68 -5.50 8.13 -15.98
C ASP A 68 -4.75 7.06 -15.18
N THR A 69 -4.71 5.83 -15.70
CA THR A 69 -4.06 4.70 -15.03
C THR A 69 -2.54 4.63 -15.26
N GLU A 70 -1.94 5.61 -15.96
CA GLU A 70 -0.50 5.70 -16.16
C GLU A 70 0.20 6.31 -14.93
N GLY A 71 0.14 5.64 -13.80
CA GLY A 71 0.78 6.10 -12.56
C GLY A 71 2.30 6.24 -12.65
N ALA A 72 2.95 5.50 -13.54
CA ALA A 72 4.39 5.56 -13.81
C ALA A 72 4.64 5.97 -15.27
N SER A 73 5.59 6.90 -15.48
CA SER A 73 5.98 7.30 -16.85
C SER A 73 6.58 6.13 -17.61
N ILE A 74 6.20 5.98 -18.89
CA ILE A 74 6.81 5.01 -19.82
C ILE A 74 8.31 5.21 -20.05
N LYS A 75 8.84 6.37 -19.63
CA LYS A 75 10.28 6.71 -19.71
C LYS A 75 11.05 6.29 -18.46
N TRP A 76 10.39 5.81 -17.42
CA TRP A 76 11.09 5.32 -16.23
C TRP A 76 11.82 4.02 -16.54
N LEU A 77 12.98 3.87 -15.92
CA LEU A 77 13.75 2.64 -16.07
C LEU A 77 13.02 1.50 -15.37
N ARG A 78 12.98 0.34 -16.01
CA ARG A 78 12.35 -0.85 -15.44
C ARG A 78 12.96 -1.24 -14.09
N GLU A 79 14.27 -1.00 -13.93
CA GLU A 79 15.01 -1.30 -12.71
C GLU A 79 14.63 -0.40 -11.53
N ASP A 80 14.01 0.76 -11.80
CA ASP A 80 13.54 1.69 -10.77
C ASP A 80 12.13 1.33 -10.29
N MET A 81 11.29 0.76 -11.17
CA MET A 81 9.91 0.43 -10.84
C MET A 81 9.85 -0.71 -9.80
N GLY A 82 9.08 -0.49 -8.75
CA GLY A 82 9.00 -1.39 -7.60
C GLY A 82 9.76 -0.86 -6.37
N ASN A 83 10.68 0.07 -6.54
CA ASN A 83 11.45 0.66 -5.45
C ASN A 83 10.77 1.90 -4.86
N TYR A 84 11.16 2.25 -3.63
CA TYR A 84 10.59 3.35 -2.85
C TYR A 84 10.80 4.74 -3.45
N TYR A 85 11.75 4.92 -4.36
CA TYR A 85 12.04 6.18 -5.03
C TYR A 85 11.30 6.34 -6.36
N ALA A 86 10.54 5.35 -6.76
CA ALA A 86 9.71 5.36 -7.96
C ALA A 86 8.25 4.94 -7.68
N PRO A 87 7.61 5.42 -6.59
CA PRO A 87 6.17 5.22 -6.42
C PRO A 87 5.44 6.03 -7.49
N GLY A 88 4.44 5.43 -8.11
CA GLY A 88 3.63 6.09 -9.12
C GLY A 88 2.75 7.21 -8.54
N SER A 89 2.19 8.04 -9.42
CA SER A 89 1.21 9.07 -9.10
C SER A 89 -0.18 8.62 -9.52
N TYR A 90 -1.11 8.54 -8.58
CA TYR A 90 -2.46 8.00 -8.79
C TYR A 90 -3.52 8.99 -8.32
N GLY A 91 -4.73 8.86 -8.82
CA GLY A 91 -5.87 9.65 -8.36
C GLY A 91 -6.21 9.42 -6.88
N LEU A 92 -5.85 8.26 -6.34
CA LEU A 92 -5.83 7.92 -4.91
C LEU A 92 -4.43 7.50 -4.50
N SER A 93 -3.89 8.17 -3.49
CA SER A 93 -2.61 7.85 -2.87
C SER A 93 -2.80 7.59 -1.39
N ILE A 94 -2.01 6.68 -0.82
CA ILE A 94 -2.02 6.36 0.61
C ILE A 94 -0.62 5.96 1.09
N PHE A 95 -0.23 6.42 2.28
CA PHE A 95 1.07 6.08 2.90
C PHE A 95 2.28 6.38 2.00
N ASP A 96 2.24 7.53 1.32
CA ASP A 96 3.26 7.94 0.34
C ASP A 96 3.41 6.94 -0.83
N ASN A 97 2.41 6.08 -1.08
CA ASN A 97 2.42 4.93 -2.00
C ASN A 97 3.62 3.98 -1.75
N MET A 98 4.05 3.84 -0.50
CA MET A 98 5.22 3.05 -0.12
C MET A 98 4.91 2.07 1.01
N TYR A 99 5.72 1.00 1.06
CA TYR A 99 5.79 0.09 2.19
C TYR A 99 7.24 -0.16 2.62
N LYS A 100 7.40 -0.62 3.86
CA LYS A 100 8.63 -1.21 4.37
C LYS A 100 8.48 -2.73 4.38
N LEU A 101 9.46 -3.44 3.83
CA LEU A 101 9.55 -4.90 3.90
C LEU A 101 10.61 -5.27 4.93
N SER A 102 10.16 -5.92 6.00
CA SER A 102 11.06 -6.43 7.05
C SER A 102 11.57 -7.82 6.68
N LEU A 103 12.89 -8.01 6.82
CA LEU A 103 13.57 -9.26 6.56
C LEU A 103 14.48 -9.64 7.74
N GLN A 104 14.76 -10.92 7.86
CA GLN A 104 15.80 -11.45 8.73
C GLN A 104 16.87 -12.10 7.87
N THR A 105 18.14 -11.77 8.08
CA THR A 105 19.26 -12.36 7.35
C THR A 105 20.04 -13.33 8.25
N GLY A 106 20.42 -14.48 7.68
CA GLY A 106 21.22 -15.50 8.31
C GLY A 106 22.70 -15.42 7.94
N LEU A 107 23.37 -16.57 7.93
CA LEU A 107 24.76 -16.71 7.51
C LEU A 107 24.94 -16.29 6.04
N ALA A 108 26.15 -15.86 5.68
CA ALA A 108 26.51 -15.57 4.29
C ALA A 108 26.19 -16.78 3.37
N GLY A 109 25.67 -16.50 2.18
CA GLY A 109 25.24 -17.50 1.21
C GLY A 109 23.82 -18.05 1.46
N THR A 110 23.12 -17.60 2.49
CA THR A 110 21.73 -18.02 2.74
C THR A 110 20.72 -17.04 2.15
N ARG A 111 19.48 -17.50 1.97
CA ARG A 111 18.37 -16.64 1.54
C ARG A 111 17.72 -15.96 2.75
N PRO A 112 17.49 -14.62 2.71
CA PRO A 112 16.78 -13.93 3.78
C PRO A 112 15.34 -14.41 3.95
N THR A 113 14.84 -14.41 5.19
CA THR A 113 13.45 -14.70 5.50
C THR A 113 12.63 -13.41 5.49
N LEU A 114 11.53 -13.39 4.75
CA LEU A 114 10.57 -12.28 4.77
C LEU A 114 9.74 -12.37 6.05
N LYS A 115 9.57 -11.24 6.75
CA LYS A 115 8.80 -11.15 8.00
C LYS A 115 7.44 -10.47 7.83
N GLY A 116 7.30 -9.58 6.84
CA GLY A 116 6.07 -8.87 6.56
C GLY A 116 6.31 -7.44 6.09
N THR A 117 5.23 -6.75 5.78
CA THR A 117 5.26 -5.36 5.34
C THR A 117 4.63 -4.42 6.37
N GLU A 118 5.06 -3.15 6.34
CA GLU A 118 4.46 -2.05 7.08
C GLU A 118 4.23 -0.86 6.12
N PRO A 119 2.98 -0.43 5.87
CA PRO A 119 1.76 -1.11 6.32
C PRO A 119 1.64 -2.54 5.79
N ASP A 120 0.80 -3.36 6.44
CA ASP A 120 0.51 -4.71 5.95
C ASP A 120 -0.20 -4.64 4.60
N ILE A 121 0.38 -5.28 3.57
CA ILE A 121 -0.16 -5.27 2.20
C ILE A 121 -0.37 -6.72 1.75
N PRO A 122 -1.52 -7.32 2.08
CA PRO A 122 -1.77 -8.74 1.83
C PRO A 122 -1.85 -9.09 0.32
N LEU A 123 -2.00 -8.06 -0.52
CA LEU A 123 -2.14 -8.24 -1.98
C LEU A 123 -0.81 -8.46 -2.70
N ILE A 124 0.33 -8.16 -2.06
CA ILE A 124 1.65 -8.31 -2.70
C ILE A 124 2.19 -9.72 -2.52
N ARG A 125 2.66 -10.31 -3.62
CA ARG A 125 3.36 -11.59 -3.66
C ARG A 125 4.84 -11.37 -3.96
N PHE A 126 5.71 -11.74 -3.02
CA PHE A 126 7.14 -11.60 -3.18
C PHE A 126 7.79 -12.84 -3.80
N LYS A 127 8.60 -12.62 -4.84
CA LYS A 127 9.55 -13.61 -5.40
C LYS A 127 10.93 -13.25 -4.90
N ASN A 128 11.39 -13.97 -3.87
CA ASN A 128 12.62 -13.65 -3.17
C ASN A 128 13.83 -14.36 -3.81
N TYR A 129 14.70 -13.58 -4.46
CA TYR A 129 15.98 -14.00 -5.03
C TYR A 129 17.17 -13.31 -4.36
N LEU A 130 16.95 -12.72 -3.17
CA LEU A 130 18.00 -12.11 -2.38
C LEU A 130 18.96 -13.17 -1.85
N GLU A 131 20.21 -12.77 -1.67
CA GLU A 131 21.24 -13.55 -0.99
C GLU A 131 21.87 -12.73 0.14
N THR A 132 22.46 -13.40 1.12
CA THR A 132 23.20 -12.75 2.20
C THR A 132 24.70 -12.88 1.96
N ALA A 133 25.46 -11.82 2.26
CA ALA A 133 26.91 -11.82 2.15
C ALA A 133 27.56 -11.02 3.29
N PRO A 134 28.88 -11.17 3.50
CA PRO A 134 29.64 -10.41 4.50
C PRO A 134 29.95 -9.00 3.98
N VAL A 135 28.91 -8.24 3.64
CA VAL A 135 28.97 -6.86 3.14
C VAL A 135 28.49 -5.89 4.20
N ALA A 136 28.93 -4.63 4.12
CA ALA A 136 28.53 -3.58 5.06
C ALA A 136 27.18 -2.97 4.71
N SER A 137 26.88 -2.83 3.41
CA SER A 137 25.63 -2.28 2.88
C SER A 137 25.03 -3.22 1.85
N ASP A 138 23.73 -3.08 1.60
CA ASP A 138 23.06 -3.88 0.57
C ASP A 138 23.28 -3.33 -0.86
N SER A 139 22.98 -4.19 -1.81
CA SER A 139 22.75 -3.86 -3.22
C SER A 139 21.37 -4.35 -3.65
N ALA A 140 20.43 -4.42 -2.71
CA ALA A 140 19.12 -4.96 -2.96
C ALA A 140 18.22 -3.96 -3.69
N TYR A 141 17.37 -4.49 -4.56
CA TYR A 141 16.36 -3.73 -5.28
C TYR A 141 15.10 -4.57 -5.49
N ILE A 142 13.99 -3.88 -5.68
CA ILE A 142 12.67 -4.47 -5.88
C ILE A 142 12.25 -4.15 -7.32
N ILE A 143 11.91 -5.17 -8.10
CA ILE A 143 11.35 -4.98 -9.45
C ILE A 143 9.87 -5.35 -9.42
N GLY A 144 9.04 -4.49 -10.01
CA GLY A 144 7.64 -4.72 -10.23
C GLY A 144 7.06 -3.74 -11.24
N ALA A 145 5.88 -4.00 -11.76
CA ALA A 145 5.17 -3.06 -12.60
C ALA A 145 4.01 -2.41 -11.83
N PRO A 146 3.56 -1.21 -12.23
CA PRO A 146 2.34 -0.63 -11.73
C PRO A 146 1.14 -1.57 -11.91
N LEU A 147 0.21 -1.60 -10.96
CA LEU A 147 -1.00 -2.42 -10.95
C LEU A 147 -0.76 -3.94 -10.92
N GLU A 148 0.50 -4.40 -10.80
CA GLU A 148 0.83 -5.82 -10.66
C GLU A 148 1.13 -6.20 -9.22
N ASP A 149 0.61 -7.33 -8.77
CA ASP A 149 0.75 -7.83 -7.40
C ASP A 149 2.08 -8.55 -7.11
N VAL A 150 2.91 -8.81 -8.12
CA VAL A 150 4.19 -9.50 -7.95
C VAL A 150 5.35 -8.53 -7.85
N ARG A 151 6.18 -8.73 -6.81
CA ARG A 151 7.43 -8.01 -6.60
C ARG A 151 8.60 -8.98 -6.54
N TYR A 152 9.61 -8.77 -7.38
CA TYR A 152 10.82 -9.54 -7.44
C TYR A 152 11.92 -8.86 -6.64
N LEU A 153 12.50 -9.57 -5.69
CA LEU A 153 13.55 -9.08 -4.82
C LEU A 153 14.89 -9.64 -5.29
N TYR A 154 15.83 -8.77 -5.67
CA TYR A 154 17.16 -9.17 -6.13
C TYR A 154 18.24 -8.43 -5.35
N GLY A 155 19.46 -8.96 -5.43
CA GLY A 155 20.66 -8.37 -4.87
C GLY A 155 21.11 -9.05 -3.58
N VAL A 156 21.98 -8.35 -2.85
CA VAL A 156 22.68 -8.88 -1.69
C VAL A 156 22.37 -8.06 -0.45
N LEU A 157 22.14 -8.74 0.67
CA LEU A 157 21.95 -8.13 1.99
C LEU A 157 23.10 -8.47 2.93
N PRO A 158 23.42 -7.59 3.91
CA PRO A 158 24.33 -7.91 4.99
C PRO A 158 23.88 -9.14 5.78
N ALA A 159 24.80 -10.08 6.02
CA ALA A 159 24.55 -11.28 6.80
C ALA A 159 24.33 -10.97 8.29
N ASN A 160 23.67 -11.92 9.01
CA ASN A 160 23.49 -11.92 10.47
C ASN A 160 22.77 -10.66 11.01
N ARG A 161 21.70 -10.23 10.32
CA ARG A 161 20.81 -9.16 10.81
C ARG A 161 19.50 -9.76 11.30
N GLU A 162 19.15 -9.50 12.54
CA GLU A 162 17.86 -9.89 13.10
C GLU A 162 16.71 -9.18 12.37
N THR A 163 16.93 -7.92 12.03
CA THR A 163 16.01 -7.11 11.23
C THR A 163 16.77 -6.32 10.17
N TYR A 164 16.32 -6.43 8.94
CA TYR A 164 16.74 -5.61 7.82
C TYR A 164 15.52 -5.07 7.10
N VAL A 165 15.54 -3.82 6.64
CA VAL A 165 14.37 -3.18 6.05
C VAL A 165 14.68 -2.74 4.62
N LEU A 166 13.94 -3.26 3.68
CA LEU A 166 13.85 -2.71 2.32
C LEU A 166 12.58 -1.86 2.20
N LYS A 167 12.54 -0.97 1.22
CA LYS A 167 11.36 -0.14 0.93
C LYS A 167 10.95 -0.36 -0.52
N GLY A 168 9.65 -0.50 -0.75
CA GLY A 168 9.07 -0.65 -2.08
C GLY A 168 7.84 0.23 -2.27
N ASP A 169 7.36 0.29 -3.51
CA ASP A 169 6.15 0.97 -3.89
C ASP A 169 4.90 0.11 -3.66
N ILE A 170 3.78 0.74 -3.33
CA ILE A 170 2.46 0.09 -3.36
C ILE A 170 2.02 0.04 -4.82
N PRO A 171 1.83 -1.16 -5.41
CA PRO A 171 1.55 -1.31 -6.86
C PRO A 171 0.23 -0.70 -7.30
N ASP A 172 -0.78 -0.79 -6.45
CA ASP A 172 -2.14 -0.31 -6.68
C ASP A 172 -2.65 0.36 -5.39
N PRO A 173 -2.36 1.65 -5.19
CA PRO A 173 -2.78 2.36 -3.99
C PRO A 173 -4.30 2.45 -3.83
N ALA A 174 -5.04 2.53 -4.94
CA ALA A 174 -6.49 2.63 -4.92
C ALA A 174 -7.11 1.31 -4.43
N LEU A 175 -6.73 0.18 -5.02
CA LEU A 175 -7.17 -1.14 -4.57
C LEU A 175 -6.76 -1.41 -3.13
N TYR A 176 -5.51 -1.07 -2.77
CA TYR A 176 -5.04 -1.24 -1.40
C TYR A 176 -5.88 -0.42 -0.41
N LEU A 177 -6.22 0.83 -0.72
CA LEU A 177 -7.04 1.69 0.14
C LEU A 177 -8.45 1.11 0.35
N ALA A 178 -9.08 0.55 -0.70
CA ALA A 178 -10.36 -0.10 -0.58
C ALA A 178 -10.30 -1.32 0.37
N HIS A 179 -9.28 -2.16 0.22
CA HIS A 179 -9.04 -3.29 1.12
C HIS A 179 -8.75 -2.82 2.55
N TYR A 180 -7.90 -1.82 2.72
CA TYR A 180 -7.53 -1.29 4.01
C TYR A 180 -8.74 -0.74 4.78
N LEU A 181 -9.62 0.01 4.11
CA LEU A 181 -10.85 0.49 4.72
C LEU A 181 -11.81 -0.66 5.03
N THR A 182 -11.98 -1.61 4.12
CA THR A 182 -12.85 -2.79 4.31
C THR A 182 -12.45 -3.57 5.57
N ASP A 183 -11.17 -3.88 5.72
CA ASP A 183 -10.64 -4.60 6.89
C ASP A 183 -10.93 -3.85 8.20
N ARG A 184 -10.83 -2.53 8.18
CA ARG A 184 -11.10 -1.69 9.36
C ARG A 184 -12.58 -1.53 9.70
N LEU A 185 -13.45 -1.66 8.72
CA LEU A 185 -14.91 -1.65 8.95
C LEU A 185 -15.43 -2.99 9.47
N GLN A 186 -14.69 -4.09 9.29
CA GLN A 186 -15.04 -5.43 9.76
C GLN A 186 -14.59 -5.71 11.20
N ARG A 187 -13.68 -4.92 11.73
CA ARG A 187 -13.16 -5.01 13.12
C ARG A 187 -14.03 -4.21 14.09
#